data_d247a436e8a776604adf8630aa5ac1e7
#
_entry.id   d247a436e8a776604adf8630aa5ac1e7
#
_cell.length_a   1.000
_cell.length_b   1.000
_cell.length_c   1.000
_cell.angle_alpha   90.00
_cell.angle_beta   90.00
_cell.angle_gamma   90.00
#
_symmetry.space_group_name_H-M   'P 1'
#
loop_
_entity.id
_entity.type
_entity.pdbx_description
1 polymer ?
#
loop_
_entity_poly.entity_id
_entity_poly.type
_entity_poly.pdbx_seq_one_letter_code
_entity_poly.pdbx_strand_id
1 'polypeptide(L)' 'MYKILLVDDEILVRDAIRENIDWKSLDCELVGDCENGRQAVEFVQSHK' A
#
# COMPACT_ATOMS: atom_id res chain seq x y z
N MET A 1 0.86 4.08 -14.97
CA MET A 1 0.48 3.24 -13.80
C MET A 1 0.73 4.00 -12.51
N TYR A 2 -0.25 4.01 -11.66
CA TYR A 2 -0.13 4.66 -10.35
C TYR A 2 0.46 3.71 -9.34
N LYS A 3 1.37 4.20 -8.53
CA LYS A 3 1.95 3.42 -7.44
C LYS A 3 1.20 3.73 -6.15
N ILE A 4 0.73 2.69 -5.49
CA ILE A 4 -0.14 2.80 -4.31
C ILE A 4 0.60 2.25 -3.10
N LEU A 5 0.58 3.02 -2.02
CA LEU A 5 1.05 2.58 -0.72
C LEU A 5 -0.14 2.51 0.21
N LEU A 6 -0.36 1.35 0.82
CA LEU A 6 -1.48 1.12 1.70
C LEU A 6 -1.04 1.36 3.15
N VAL A 7 -1.78 2.17 3.89
CA VAL A 7 -1.44 2.49 5.28
C VAL A 7 -2.65 2.23 6.17
N ASP A 8 -2.53 1.30 7.10
CA ASP A 8 -3.59 0.98 8.06
C ASP A 8 -2.97 0.22 9.23
N ASP A 9 -3.41 0.48 10.45
CA ASP A 9 -2.88 -0.19 11.63
C ASP A 9 -3.44 -1.60 11.84
N GLU A 10 -4.46 -1.98 11.08
CA GLU A 10 -5.08 -3.30 11.18
C GLU A 10 -4.59 -4.21 10.05
N ILE A 11 -3.79 -5.21 10.40
CA ILE A 11 -3.18 -6.08 9.41
C ILE A 11 -4.22 -6.86 8.60
N LEU A 12 -5.32 -7.27 9.22
CA LEU A 12 -6.37 -8.01 8.50
C LEU A 12 -7.06 -7.12 7.47
N VAL A 13 -7.21 -5.84 7.76
CA VAL A 13 -7.78 -4.88 6.82
C VAL A 13 -6.83 -4.69 5.64
N ARG A 14 -5.54 -4.51 5.91
CA ARG A 14 -4.54 -4.38 4.85
C ARG A 14 -4.52 -5.59 3.94
N ASP A 15 -4.53 -6.78 4.52
CA ASP A 15 -4.52 -8.02 3.75
C ASP A 15 -5.77 -8.14 2.89
N ALA A 16 -6.94 -7.81 3.44
CA ALA A 16 -8.19 -7.88 2.70
C ALA A 16 -8.19 -6.91 1.51
N ILE A 17 -7.71 -5.70 1.70
CA ILE A 17 -7.65 -4.71 0.62
C ILE A 17 -6.65 -5.15 -0.43
N ARG A 18 -5.47 -5.61 -0.01
CA ARG A 18 -4.43 -6.05 -0.94
C ARG A 18 -4.91 -7.20 -1.82
N GLU A 19 -5.66 -8.14 -1.25
CA GLU A 19 -6.07 -9.35 -1.94
C GLU A 19 -7.35 -9.20 -2.75
N ASN A 20 -8.23 -8.26 -2.39
CA ASN A 20 -9.55 -8.17 -3.00
C ASN A 20 -9.71 -7.07 -4.04
N ILE A 21 -8.73 -6.20 -4.20
CA ILE A 21 -8.77 -5.17 -5.22
C ILE A 21 -7.96 -5.62 -6.44
N ASP A 22 -8.57 -5.50 -7.61
CA ASP A 22 -7.87 -5.78 -8.86
C ASP A 22 -7.07 -4.53 -9.27
N TRP A 23 -5.91 -4.40 -8.70
CA TRP A 23 -5.03 -3.24 -8.91
C TRP A 23 -4.69 -3.03 -10.37
N LYS A 24 -4.47 -4.13 -11.08
CA LYS A 24 -4.06 -4.08 -12.47
C LYS A 24 -5.15 -3.49 -13.35
N SER A 25 -6.42 -3.83 -13.11
CA SER A 25 -7.53 -3.28 -13.89
C SER A 25 -7.72 -1.79 -13.64
N LEU A 26 -7.24 -1.27 -12.50
CA LEU A 26 -7.28 0.14 -12.16
C LEU A 26 -6.04 0.92 -12.60
N ASP A 27 -5.16 0.27 -13.34
CA ASP A 27 -3.87 0.82 -13.75
C ASP A 27 -3.03 1.25 -12.53
N CYS A 28 -3.08 0.43 -11.48
CA CYS A 28 -2.38 0.68 -10.22
C CYS A 28 -1.45 -0.47 -9.88
N GLU A 29 -0.39 -0.14 -9.18
CA GLU A 29 0.55 -1.12 -8.63
C GLU A 29 0.65 -0.90 -7.13
N LEU A 30 0.34 -1.92 -6.34
CA LEU A 30 0.52 -1.86 -4.90
C LEU A 30 2.00 -2.13 -4.60
N VAL A 31 2.72 -1.10 -4.18
CA VAL A 31 4.18 -1.21 -3.99
C VAL A 31 4.57 -1.57 -2.56
N GLY A 32 3.63 -1.47 -1.61
CA GLY A 32 3.90 -1.87 -0.24
C GLY A 32 2.72 -1.56 0.66
N ASP A 33 2.83 -2.01 1.92
CA ASP A 33 1.87 -1.65 2.94
C ASP A 33 2.60 -1.33 4.24
N CYS A 34 1.97 -0.49 5.07
CA CYS A 34 2.53 0.01 6.31
C CYS A 34 1.44 0.05 7.36
N GLU A 35 1.82 0.03 8.64
CA GLU A 35 0.84 0.08 9.71
C GLU A 35 0.58 1.50 10.22
N ASN A 36 1.44 2.47 9.89
CA ASN A 36 1.25 3.85 10.34
C ASN A 36 1.94 4.84 9.40
N GLY A 37 1.67 6.13 9.63
CA GLY A 37 2.22 7.19 8.79
C GLY A 37 3.73 7.31 8.86
N ARG A 38 4.33 6.97 10.00
CA ARG A 38 5.79 7.00 10.16
C ARG A 38 6.45 6.01 9.21
N GLN A 39 5.94 4.79 9.17
CA GLN A 39 6.44 3.78 8.25
C GLN A 39 6.23 4.19 6.80
N ALA A 40 5.11 4.86 6.51
CA ALA A 40 4.84 5.35 5.16
C ALA A 40 5.88 6.38 4.72
N VAL A 41 6.24 7.31 5.60
CA VAL A 41 7.27 8.31 5.30
C VAL A 41 8.61 7.63 5.05
N GLU A 42 8.99 6.69 5.88
CA GLU A 42 10.24 5.94 5.72
C GLU A 42 10.26 5.18 4.40
N PHE A 43 9.14 4.57 4.03
CA PHE A 43 9.01 3.85 2.78
C PHE A 43 9.22 4.78 1.58
N VAL A 44 8.55 5.93 1.58
CA VAL A 44 8.66 6.89 0.48
C VAL A 44 10.09 7.42 0.36
N GLN A 45 10.75 7.69 1.50
CA GLN A 45 12.11 8.19 1.49
C GLN A 45 13.10 7.17 0.96
N SER A 46 12.90 5.90 1.21
CA SER A 46 13.80 4.85 0.75
C SER A 46 13.52 4.39 -0.68
N HIS A 47 12.40 4.79 -1.27
CA HIS A 47 11.99 4.35 -2.60
C HIS A 47 11.86 5.49 -3.62
N LYS A 48 12.42 6.62 -3.36
CA LYS A 48 12.36 7.72 -4.32
C LYS A 48 13.42 7.61 -5.43
#